data_e2ccdcb7694f85dbd139cf3382afe205
#
_entry.id   e2ccdcb7694f85dbd139cf3382afe205
#
_cell.length_a   1.000
_cell.length_b   1.000
_cell.length_c   1.000
_cell.angle_alpha   90.00
_cell.angle_beta   90.00
_cell.angle_gamma   90.00
#
_symmetry.space_group_name_H-M   'P 1'
#
loop_
_entity.id
_entity.type
_entity.pdbx_description
1 polymer ?
#
loop_
_entity_poly.entity_id
_entity_poly.type
_entity_poly.pdbx_seq_one_letter_code
_entity_poly.pdbx_strand_id
1 'polypeptide(L)'
;MTNQQLHERRSQVIAQGMGALYPLYVEKAENAYVWDIEGNKYIDFAAGIAVTNTGHSHKRISDAVKAQLDNFSHTCAMVTPYASFVELAEKLTELAPGETKKKAIFLTTGAEAVENAVKVARAHTGRSGVVAFKGGFHGRTNMTMGLTGKVAPYKAGFGPFPNEIYHAPYPNAFHGISVEQSLQAIDDLFACDIEPSRVAAIIFEPVQGEGGFYKAPEAFAQGLRQLCDKHGIMLIADEIQTGFARTGKMFATEYLGIEPDLMTMAKGIAGGFPISAVVGKADVMDSALPGGLGGTYAGSPLGCVAGLEVLKIIEEEDLCAKAMGIGEVVNARMTKLQQSVPAIGEIRTTGAMMAIEFTDPETGEPLQEMTKAVISKAQENGLILLSCGVKANVIRLLPPLTIESEVLNEGLDKLEKIILEVA
;
A
#
# COMPACT_ATOMS: atom_id res chain seq x y z
N MET A 1 1.66 29.77 -17.09
CA MET A 1 2.83 29.12 -16.48
C MET A 1 2.89 27.70 -17.03
N THR A 2 4.05 27.20 -17.46
CA THR A 2 4.18 25.86 -18.04
C THR A 2 4.64 24.84 -17.00
N ASN A 3 4.42 23.54 -17.27
CA ASN A 3 4.96 22.44 -16.46
C ASN A 3 6.47 22.59 -16.28
N GLN A 4 7.21 22.92 -17.37
CA GLN A 4 8.64 23.13 -17.31
C GLN A 4 9.04 24.28 -16.39
N GLN A 5 8.38 25.43 -16.48
CA GLN A 5 8.66 26.57 -15.60
C GLN A 5 8.43 26.25 -14.14
N LEU A 6 7.37 25.47 -13.81
CA LEU A 6 7.15 25.00 -12.43
C LEU A 6 8.20 23.99 -12.00
N HIS A 7 8.64 23.12 -12.90
CA HIS A 7 9.68 22.14 -12.59
C HIS A 7 11.02 22.80 -12.30
N GLU A 8 11.41 23.82 -13.06
CA GLU A 8 12.59 24.64 -12.81
C GLU A 8 12.50 25.35 -11.44
N ARG A 9 11.37 25.98 -11.14
CA ARG A 9 11.14 26.60 -9.82
C ARG A 9 11.19 25.58 -8.68
N ARG A 10 10.57 24.41 -8.87
CA ARG A 10 10.59 23.30 -7.91
C ARG A 10 12.02 22.89 -7.57
N SER A 11 12.90 22.77 -8.58
CA SER A 11 14.28 22.37 -8.37
C SER A 11 15.09 23.34 -7.50
N GLN A 12 14.66 24.60 -7.42
CA GLN A 12 15.31 25.63 -6.61
C GLN A 12 14.85 25.62 -5.14
N VAL A 13 13.66 25.09 -4.83
CA VAL A 13 13.05 25.25 -3.50
C VAL A 13 12.67 23.93 -2.82
N ILE A 14 12.60 22.83 -3.56
CA ILE A 14 12.28 21.49 -3.03
C ILE A 14 13.56 20.64 -3.01
N ALA A 15 13.85 20.04 -1.86
CA ALA A 15 15.00 19.17 -1.71
C ALA A 15 14.99 18.03 -2.75
N GLN A 16 16.13 17.77 -3.36
CA GLN A 16 16.31 16.78 -4.42
C GLN A 16 15.84 15.36 -4.00
N GLY A 17 16.00 15.01 -2.73
CA GLY A 17 15.54 13.72 -2.19
C GLY A 17 14.03 13.48 -2.30
N MET A 18 13.23 14.55 -2.44
CA MET A 18 11.82 14.45 -2.76
C MET A 18 11.61 14.47 -4.28
N GLY A 19 11.85 13.32 -4.93
CA GLY A 19 11.70 13.18 -6.38
C GLY A 19 10.28 13.44 -6.89
N ALA A 20 10.16 13.70 -8.19
CA ALA A 20 8.91 13.63 -8.94
C ALA A 20 9.14 12.72 -10.14
N LEU A 21 8.26 11.74 -10.33
CA LEU A 21 8.39 10.80 -11.44
C LEU A 21 8.15 11.52 -12.78
N TYR A 22 7.16 12.39 -12.81
CA TYR A 22 6.78 13.16 -13.99
C TYR A 22 6.95 14.66 -13.75
N PRO A 23 7.47 15.44 -14.71
CA PRO A 23 7.50 16.90 -14.65
C PRO A 23 6.13 17.50 -15.00
N LEU A 24 5.08 16.96 -14.39
CA LEU A 24 3.66 17.26 -14.64
C LEU A 24 3.06 17.88 -13.38
N TYR A 25 2.41 19.03 -13.51
CA TYR A 25 1.82 19.76 -12.40
C TYR A 25 0.30 19.81 -12.52
N VAL A 26 -0.35 19.11 -11.60
CA VAL A 26 -1.81 18.92 -11.61
C VAL A 26 -2.51 20.20 -11.20
N GLU A 27 -3.53 20.59 -11.98
CA GLU A 27 -4.46 21.67 -11.67
C GLU A 27 -5.83 21.11 -11.24
N LYS A 28 -6.29 20.05 -11.91
CA LYS A 28 -7.60 19.42 -11.64
C LYS A 28 -7.47 17.90 -11.72
N ALA A 29 -8.26 17.21 -10.90
CA ALA A 29 -8.45 15.77 -11.02
C ALA A 29 -9.91 15.41 -10.74
N GLU A 30 -10.45 14.42 -11.48
CA GLU A 30 -11.84 13.98 -11.36
C GLU A 30 -11.94 12.48 -11.75
N ASN A 31 -12.45 11.66 -10.86
CA ASN A 31 -12.52 10.21 -10.99
C ASN A 31 -11.19 9.59 -11.44
N ALA A 32 -11.09 9.07 -12.66
CA ALA A 32 -9.89 8.45 -13.22
C ALA A 32 -9.06 9.42 -14.11
N TYR A 33 -9.35 10.70 -14.09
CA TYR A 33 -8.67 11.68 -14.90
C TYR A 33 -7.92 12.73 -14.09
N VAL A 34 -6.79 13.15 -14.65
CA VAL A 34 -5.96 14.24 -14.14
C VAL A 34 -5.71 15.24 -15.28
N TRP A 35 -5.78 16.54 -14.99
CA TRP A 35 -5.39 17.62 -15.90
C TRP A 35 -4.22 18.39 -15.34
N ASP A 36 -3.24 18.65 -16.17
CA ASP A 36 -2.14 19.52 -15.79
C ASP A 36 -2.47 20.99 -16.02
N ILE A 37 -1.55 21.87 -15.57
CA ILE A 37 -1.69 23.33 -15.69
C ILE A 37 -1.67 23.85 -17.13
N GLU A 38 -1.31 23.03 -18.10
CA GLU A 38 -1.35 23.36 -19.55
C GLU A 38 -2.62 22.83 -20.21
N GLY A 39 -3.52 22.18 -19.44
CA GLY A 39 -4.80 21.64 -19.88
C GLY A 39 -4.70 20.28 -20.53
N ASN A 40 -3.54 19.61 -20.51
CA ASN A 40 -3.41 18.24 -20.98
C ASN A 40 -4.13 17.27 -20.04
N LYS A 41 -4.87 16.31 -20.62
CA LYS A 41 -5.67 15.32 -19.90
C LYS A 41 -4.96 13.98 -19.89
N TYR A 42 -4.93 13.34 -18.71
CA TYR A 42 -4.31 12.04 -18.50
C TYR A 42 -5.32 11.07 -17.88
N ILE A 43 -5.29 9.80 -18.28
CA ILE A 43 -5.92 8.69 -17.56
C ILE A 43 -4.97 8.28 -16.43
N ASP A 44 -5.47 8.19 -15.21
CA ASP A 44 -4.65 7.87 -14.03
C ASP A 44 -4.78 6.40 -13.64
N PHE A 45 -3.77 5.60 -13.98
CA PHE A 45 -3.63 4.23 -13.49
C PHE A 45 -2.70 4.13 -12.27
N ALA A 46 -2.52 5.23 -11.54
CA ALA A 46 -1.73 5.28 -10.31
C ALA A 46 -2.58 5.55 -9.06
N ALA A 47 -3.71 6.27 -9.21
CA ALA A 47 -4.60 6.67 -8.11
C ALA A 47 -3.85 7.25 -6.89
N GLY A 48 -2.81 8.06 -7.12
CA GLY A 48 -1.98 8.59 -6.02
C GLY A 48 -1.22 7.50 -5.24
N ILE A 49 -0.85 6.39 -5.87
CA ILE A 49 -0.29 5.16 -5.28
C ILE A 49 -1.35 4.44 -4.41
N ALA A 50 -2.48 4.06 -5.03
CA ALA A 50 -3.61 3.39 -4.39
C ALA A 50 -4.23 4.18 -3.21
N VAL A 51 -4.29 5.50 -3.33
CA VAL A 51 -4.89 6.39 -2.33
C VAL A 51 -6.33 6.74 -2.68
N THR A 52 -6.59 7.10 -3.94
CA THR A 52 -7.91 7.53 -4.40
C THR A 52 -8.70 6.34 -4.98
N ASN A 53 -8.94 5.33 -4.14
CA ASN A 53 -9.74 4.14 -4.53
C ASN A 53 -11.15 4.53 -4.99
N THR A 54 -11.75 5.55 -4.38
CA THR A 54 -13.07 6.12 -4.69
C THR A 54 -13.04 7.13 -5.84
N GLY A 55 -11.92 7.26 -6.56
CA GLY A 55 -11.74 8.29 -7.59
C GLY A 55 -11.31 9.64 -7.03
N HIS A 56 -10.71 10.44 -7.89
CA HIS A 56 -10.34 11.81 -7.55
C HIS A 56 -11.57 12.69 -7.32
N SER A 57 -11.48 13.57 -6.32
CA SER A 57 -12.49 14.60 -6.03
C SER A 57 -13.91 14.07 -5.86
N HIS A 58 -14.09 12.88 -5.26
CA HIS A 58 -15.38 12.28 -5.05
C HIS A 58 -16.32 13.23 -4.29
N LYS A 59 -17.50 13.52 -4.89
CA LYS A 59 -18.39 14.57 -4.40
C LYS A 59 -18.83 14.38 -2.94
N ARG A 60 -19.21 13.17 -2.56
CA ARG A 60 -19.67 12.86 -1.18
C ARG A 60 -18.59 13.12 -0.14
N ILE A 61 -17.34 12.70 -0.44
CA ILE A 61 -16.18 12.92 0.45
C ILE A 61 -15.90 14.42 0.57
N SER A 62 -15.91 15.14 -0.56
CA SER A 62 -15.70 16.58 -0.58
C SER A 62 -16.76 17.34 0.21
N ASP A 63 -18.03 16.94 0.09
CA ASP A 63 -19.14 17.56 0.81
C ASP A 63 -19.07 17.28 2.32
N ALA A 64 -18.74 16.06 2.75
CA ALA A 64 -18.55 15.71 4.16
C ALA A 64 -17.41 16.52 4.79
N VAL A 65 -16.29 16.67 4.08
CA VAL A 65 -15.14 17.46 4.56
C VAL A 65 -15.49 18.95 4.64
N LYS A 66 -16.21 19.52 3.66
CA LYS A 66 -16.68 20.91 3.72
C LYS A 66 -17.58 21.13 4.93
N ALA A 67 -18.56 20.26 5.16
CA ALA A 67 -19.44 20.33 6.32
C ALA A 67 -18.66 20.24 7.65
N GLN A 68 -17.61 19.44 7.71
CA GLN A 68 -16.75 19.36 8.90
C GLN A 68 -15.94 20.66 9.10
N LEU A 69 -15.48 21.29 8.02
CA LEU A 69 -14.75 22.57 8.09
C LEU A 69 -15.62 23.71 8.64
N ASP A 70 -16.93 23.69 8.37
CA ASP A 70 -17.88 24.68 8.92
C ASP A 70 -18.05 24.50 10.45
N ASN A 71 -17.75 23.32 11.00
CA ASN A 71 -17.82 23.08 12.45
C ASN A 71 -16.47 23.40 13.13
N PHE A 72 -15.43 22.64 12.79
CA PHE A 72 -14.05 22.82 13.27
C PHE A 72 -13.07 22.00 12.43
N SER A 73 -11.84 22.50 12.31
CA SER A 73 -10.77 21.82 11.57
C SER A 73 -9.86 20.95 12.45
N HIS A 74 -9.68 21.31 13.73
CA HIS A 74 -8.74 20.64 14.62
C HIS A 74 -8.98 20.99 16.08
N THR A 75 -9.00 19.96 16.95
CA THR A 75 -9.06 20.13 18.41
C THR A 75 -8.06 19.24 19.15
N CYS A 76 -7.30 18.44 18.43
CA CYS A 76 -6.46 17.34 18.92
C CYS A 76 -7.28 16.28 19.70
N ALA A 77 -7.51 15.12 19.08
CA ALA A 77 -8.35 14.06 19.63
C ALA A 77 -7.88 13.58 21.05
N MET A 78 -6.60 13.73 21.35
CA MET A 78 -6.04 13.42 22.68
C MET A 78 -6.40 14.45 23.76
N VAL A 79 -6.88 15.65 23.37
CA VAL A 79 -7.28 16.73 24.28
C VAL A 79 -8.79 16.81 24.36
N THR A 80 -9.46 16.99 23.21
CA THR A 80 -10.92 17.08 23.09
C THR A 80 -11.37 16.20 21.92
N PRO A 81 -11.73 14.93 22.16
CA PRO A 81 -12.19 14.01 21.11
C PRO A 81 -13.54 14.42 20.55
N TYR A 82 -13.90 13.84 19.42
CA TYR A 82 -15.12 14.14 18.65
C TYR A 82 -15.78 12.85 18.15
N ALA A 83 -17.08 12.93 17.80
CA ALA A 83 -17.89 11.75 17.45
C ALA A 83 -17.30 10.97 16.27
N SER A 84 -16.93 11.64 15.17
CA SER A 84 -16.39 10.99 13.96
C SER A 84 -15.10 10.17 14.21
N PHE A 85 -14.32 10.54 15.24
CA PHE A 85 -13.16 9.77 15.68
C PHE A 85 -13.57 8.41 16.27
N VAL A 86 -14.61 8.40 17.09
CA VAL A 86 -15.13 7.15 17.71
C VAL A 86 -15.86 6.31 16.66
N GLU A 87 -16.74 6.91 15.86
CA GLU A 87 -17.52 6.25 14.82
C GLU A 87 -16.64 5.55 13.77
N LEU A 88 -15.54 6.20 13.35
CA LEU A 88 -14.59 5.58 12.43
C LEU A 88 -13.85 4.40 13.11
N ALA A 89 -13.48 4.54 14.38
CA ALA A 89 -12.85 3.44 15.12
C ALA A 89 -13.78 2.23 15.25
N GLU A 90 -15.07 2.45 15.57
CA GLU A 90 -16.10 1.42 15.63
C GLU A 90 -16.21 0.68 14.28
N LYS A 91 -16.31 1.42 13.18
CA LYS A 91 -16.40 0.82 11.84
C LYS A 91 -15.15 0.03 11.45
N LEU A 92 -13.96 0.54 11.72
CA LEU A 92 -12.73 -0.19 11.39
C LEU A 92 -12.54 -1.45 12.23
N THR A 93 -12.93 -1.42 13.52
CA THR A 93 -12.85 -2.61 14.39
C THR A 93 -13.89 -3.66 14.02
N GLU A 94 -15.07 -3.26 13.52
CA GLU A 94 -16.11 -4.15 13.00
C GLU A 94 -15.67 -4.84 11.69
N LEU A 95 -15.03 -4.09 10.78
CA LEU A 95 -14.63 -4.57 9.45
C LEU A 95 -13.35 -5.40 9.45
N ALA A 96 -12.49 -5.24 10.45
CA ALA A 96 -11.22 -5.96 10.53
C ALA A 96 -11.46 -7.47 10.73
N PRO A 97 -10.78 -8.37 9.97
CA PRO A 97 -11.02 -9.81 9.99
C PRO A 97 -10.74 -10.43 11.36
N GLY A 98 -11.47 -11.52 11.67
CA GLY A 98 -11.40 -12.31 12.90
C GLY A 98 -12.45 -11.96 13.93
N GLU A 99 -12.67 -12.88 14.87
CA GLU A 99 -13.75 -12.80 15.87
C GLU A 99 -13.34 -12.11 17.19
N THR A 100 -12.05 -11.89 17.41
CA THR A 100 -11.55 -11.30 18.65
C THR A 100 -11.99 -9.83 18.78
N LYS A 101 -12.33 -9.39 20.01
CA LYS A 101 -12.57 -7.97 20.25
C LYS A 101 -11.37 -7.12 19.87
N LYS A 102 -11.60 -6.05 19.13
CA LYS A 102 -10.56 -5.18 18.60
C LYS A 102 -10.65 -3.75 19.15
N LYS A 103 -9.53 -3.04 19.09
CA LYS A 103 -9.43 -1.60 19.33
C LYS A 103 -8.62 -0.94 18.21
N ALA A 104 -8.83 0.35 18.03
CA ALA A 104 -8.14 1.15 17.03
C ALA A 104 -7.41 2.34 17.66
N ILE A 105 -6.31 2.75 17.03
CA ILE A 105 -5.69 4.07 17.19
C ILE A 105 -5.56 4.71 15.81
N PHE A 106 -5.67 6.04 15.76
CA PHE A 106 -5.44 6.79 14.53
C PHE A 106 -4.11 7.52 14.58
N LEU A 107 -3.55 7.75 13.40
CA LEU A 107 -2.31 8.48 13.16
C LEU A 107 -2.47 9.26 11.84
N THR A 108 -1.40 9.87 11.34
CA THR A 108 -1.49 10.71 10.14
C THR A 108 -1.01 9.98 8.90
N THR A 109 0.03 9.14 9.01
CA THR A 109 0.68 8.48 7.86
C THR A 109 0.83 6.98 8.07
N GLY A 110 0.97 6.22 6.95
CA GLY A 110 1.22 4.78 7.03
C GLY A 110 2.51 4.43 7.80
N ALA A 111 3.56 5.24 7.65
CA ALA A 111 4.80 5.03 8.41
C ALA A 111 4.56 5.15 9.93
N GLU A 112 3.77 6.13 10.37
CA GLU A 112 3.39 6.25 11.79
C GLU A 112 2.54 5.07 12.25
N ALA A 113 1.64 4.55 11.40
CA ALA A 113 0.87 3.35 11.72
C ALA A 113 1.80 2.14 11.97
N VAL A 114 2.77 1.90 11.09
CA VAL A 114 3.75 0.81 11.27
C VAL A 114 4.61 1.03 12.52
N GLU A 115 5.14 2.25 12.75
CA GLU A 115 5.89 2.60 13.97
C GLU A 115 5.09 2.27 15.24
N ASN A 116 3.80 2.62 15.26
CA ASN A 116 2.95 2.38 16.43
C ASN A 116 2.53 0.90 16.55
N ALA A 117 2.32 0.17 15.46
CA ALA A 117 2.09 -1.28 15.51
C ALA A 117 3.29 -2.00 16.14
N VAL A 118 4.53 -1.62 15.78
CA VAL A 118 5.75 -2.15 16.41
C VAL A 118 5.85 -1.75 17.88
N LYS A 119 5.52 -0.49 18.22
CA LYS A 119 5.49 -0.03 19.63
C LYS A 119 4.53 -0.86 20.47
N VAL A 120 3.32 -1.11 19.97
CA VAL A 120 2.30 -1.93 20.65
C VAL A 120 2.79 -3.36 20.82
N ALA A 121 3.32 -3.98 19.76
CA ALA A 121 3.86 -5.34 19.83
C ALA A 121 5.00 -5.46 20.85
N ARG A 122 5.90 -4.48 20.90
CA ARG A 122 6.98 -4.42 21.91
C ARG A 122 6.44 -4.21 23.31
N ALA A 123 5.45 -3.34 23.50
CA ALA A 123 4.84 -3.11 24.81
C ALA A 123 4.12 -4.36 25.33
N HIS A 124 3.44 -5.10 24.43
CA HIS A 124 2.71 -6.31 24.79
C HIS A 124 3.64 -7.46 25.15
N THR A 125 4.68 -7.68 24.36
CA THR A 125 5.57 -8.84 24.50
C THR A 125 6.75 -8.59 25.46
N GLY A 126 7.11 -7.33 25.72
CA GLY A 126 8.34 -6.97 26.41
C GLY A 126 9.62 -7.27 25.61
N ARG A 127 9.52 -7.49 24.31
CA ARG A 127 10.59 -7.92 23.41
C ARG A 127 10.94 -6.82 22.41
N SER A 128 12.11 -6.89 21.76
CA SER A 128 12.62 -5.83 20.86
C SER A 128 12.72 -6.22 19.39
N GLY A 129 12.97 -7.49 19.07
CA GLY A 129 13.23 -7.97 17.71
C GLY A 129 12.01 -7.89 16.80
N VAL A 130 12.22 -7.59 15.51
CA VAL A 130 11.18 -7.61 14.49
C VAL A 130 11.70 -8.30 13.23
N VAL A 131 10.92 -9.23 12.72
CA VAL A 131 11.18 -9.86 11.42
C VAL A 131 10.30 -9.21 10.36
N ALA A 132 10.90 -8.81 9.23
CA ALA A 132 10.25 -8.31 8.03
C ALA A 132 10.68 -9.13 6.81
N PHE A 133 10.26 -8.77 5.61
CA PHE A 133 10.55 -9.55 4.42
C PHE A 133 11.30 -8.74 3.36
N LYS A 134 12.18 -9.42 2.60
CA LYS A 134 12.83 -8.86 1.42
C LYS A 134 11.77 -8.39 0.43
N GLY A 135 11.99 -7.23 -0.19
CA GLY A 135 11.03 -6.60 -1.08
C GLY A 135 9.90 -5.83 -0.38
N GLY A 136 9.67 -6.03 0.93
CA GLY A 136 8.64 -5.31 1.68
C GLY A 136 8.89 -3.80 1.77
N PHE A 137 7.82 -3.02 1.89
CA PHE A 137 7.89 -1.56 2.07
C PHE A 137 6.93 -1.12 3.19
N HIS A 138 7.48 -0.55 4.25
CA HIS A 138 6.73 -0.19 5.45
C HIS A 138 6.79 1.30 5.81
N GLY A 139 7.49 2.12 5.02
CA GLY A 139 7.57 3.57 5.22
C GLY A 139 9.00 4.14 5.11
N ARG A 140 9.12 5.43 5.44
CA ARG A 140 10.37 6.21 5.29
C ARG A 140 10.81 6.90 6.58
N THR A 141 10.31 6.48 7.74
CA THR A 141 10.84 6.86 9.06
C THR A 141 11.95 5.88 9.46
N ASN A 142 12.69 6.18 10.52
CA ASN A 142 13.90 5.42 10.84
C ASN A 142 13.62 3.92 11.09
N MET A 143 12.59 3.59 11.87
CA MET A 143 12.18 2.20 12.09
C MET A 143 11.64 1.56 10.81
N THR A 144 10.75 2.25 10.10
CA THR A 144 10.11 1.71 8.89
C THR A 144 11.07 1.56 7.71
N MET A 145 12.09 2.42 7.59
CA MET A 145 13.21 2.20 6.67
C MET A 145 14.00 0.94 7.05
N GLY A 146 14.23 0.74 8.35
CA GLY A 146 14.86 -0.51 8.85
C GLY A 146 14.09 -1.74 8.40
N LEU A 147 12.76 -1.75 8.51
CA LEU A 147 11.87 -2.84 8.11
C LEU A 147 11.76 -3.01 6.59
N THR A 148 11.93 -1.94 5.80
CA THR A 148 11.82 -1.98 4.34
C THR A 148 12.89 -2.88 3.72
N GLY A 149 12.50 -3.81 2.87
CA GLY A 149 13.35 -4.85 2.27
C GLY A 149 14.08 -4.43 0.98
N LYS A 150 14.22 -3.12 0.71
CA LYS A 150 14.86 -2.57 -0.49
C LYS A 150 15.80 -1.42 -0.11
N VAL A 151 17.05 -1.45 -0.60
CA VAL A 151 18.05 -0.43 -0.24
C VAL A 151 17.83 0.88 -0.99
N ALA A 152 18.00 0.88 -2.30
CA ALA A 152 17.81 2.09 -3.09
C ALA A 152 16.36 2.25 -3.57
N PRO A 153 15.78 3.45 -3.47
CA PRO A 153 16.33 4.68 -2.91
C PRO A 153 16.09 4.86 -1.39
N TYR A 154 15.46 3.89 -0.71
CA TYR A 154 14.81 4.08 0.60
C TYR A 154 15.78 4.13 1.78
N LYS A 155 16.86 3.38 1.74
CA LYS A 155 17.81 3.20 2.86
C LYS A 155 19.19 3.83 2.63
N ALA A 156 19.55 4.04 1.36
CA ALA A 156 20.90 4.46 0.99
C ALA A 156 21.28 5.80 1.64
N GLY A 157 22.31 5.78 2.48
CA GLY A 157 22.83 6.97 3.15
C GLY A 157 22.07 7.45 4.40
N PHE A 158 21.04 6.71 4.86
CA PHE A 158 20.22 7.12 6.01
C PHE A 158 20.50 6.36 7.33
N GLY A 159 21.44 5.39 7.32
CA GLY A 159 21.79 4.64 8.53
C GLY A 159 22.53 5.46 9.61
N PRO A 160 22.69 4.93 10.84
CA PRO A 160 22.26 3.58 11.24
C PRO A 160 20.77 3.47 11.49
N PHE A 161 20.21 2.29 11.24
CA PHE A 161 18.82 1.96 11.57
C PHE A 161 18.72 1.31 12.96
N PRO A 162 17.51 1.22 13.55
CA PRO A 162 17.32 0.49 14.80
C PRO A 162 17.84 -0.94 14.70
N ASN A 163 18.43 -1.42 15.78
CA ASN A 163 18.94 -2.78 15.89
C ASN A 163 17.79 -3.81 15.97
N GLU A 164 18.13 -5.08 15.80
CA GLU A 164 17.22 -6.23 15.93
C GLU A 164 16.06 -6.21 14.91
N ILE A 165 16.38 -5.81 13.70
CA ILE A 165 15.51 -5.95 12.53
C ILE A 165 16.14 -6.99 11.59
N TYR A 166 15.37 -8.02 11.27
CA TYR A 166 15.82 -9.16 10.47
C TYR A 166 14.94 -9.30 9.23
N HIS A 167 15.49 -9.83 8.13
CA HIS A 167 14.75 -9.96 6.87
C HIS A 167 14.80 -11.40 6.36
N ALA A 168 13.65 -12.04 6.31
CA ALA A 168 13.46 -13.32 5.63
C ALA A 168 13.10 -13.11 4.14
N PRO A 169 13.31 -14.10 3.26
CA PRO A 169 12.77 -14.07 1.91
C PRO A 169 11.24 -14.12 1.94
N TYR A 170 10.58 -13.42 0.99
CA TYR A 170 9.14 -13.52 0.77
C TYR A 170 8.86 -14.58 -0.29
N PRO A 171 7.80 -15.41 -0.17
CA PRO A 171 7.47 -16.42 -1.16
C PRO A 171 7.21 -15.80 -2.52
N ASN A 172 7.88 -16.32 -3.53
CA ASN A 172 7.76 -15.84 -4.90
C ASN A 172 8.08 -16.99 -5.88
N ALA A 173 7.04 -17.67 -6.34
CA ALA A 173 7.19 -18.85 -7.20
C ALA A 173 7.84 -18.50 -8.54
N PHE A 174 7.54 -17.33 -9.12
CA PHE A 174 8.15 -16.89 -10.38
C PHE A 174 9.67 -16.74 -10.26
N HIS A 175 10.16 -16.29 -9.10
CA HIS A 175 11.59 -16.18 -8.81
C HIS A 175 12.16 -17.38 -8.02
N GLY A 176 11.43 -18.50 -7.96
CA GLY A 176 11.93 -19.75 -7.39
C GLY A 176 12.01 -19.77 -5.86
N ILE A 177 11.28 -18.89 -5.15
CA ILE A 177 11.23 -18.90 -3.67
C ILE A 177 9.93 -19.56 -3.22
N SER A 178 10.03 -20.77 -2.64
CA SER A 178 8.86 -21.49 -2.14
C SER A 178 8.40 -20.98 -0.76
N VAL A 179 7.19 -21.39 -0.36
CA VAL A 179 6.64 -21.14 0.99
C VAL A 179 7.53 -21.77 2.06
N GLU A 180 7.94 -23.01 1.82
CA GLU A 180 8.78 -23.79 2.75
C GLU A 180 10.13 -23.10 2.96
N GLN A 181 10.75 -22.63 1.87
CA GLN A 181 12.03 -21.90 1.95
C GLN A 181 11.89 -20.60 2.76
N SER A 182 10.77 -19.87 2.60
CA SER A 182 10.52 -18.65 3.33
C SER A 182 10.30 -18.90 4.83
N LEU A 183 9.54 -19.93 5.18
CA LEU A 183 9.30 -20.30 6.58
C LEU A 183 10.58 -20.86 7.22
N GLN A 184 11.32 -21.74 6.51
CA GLN A 184 12.60 -22.28 6.98
C GLN A 184 13.60 -21.17 7.26
N ALA A 185 13.66 -20.13 6.43
CA ALA A 185 14.56 -19.00 6.66
C ALA A 185 14.24 -18.23 7.97
N ILE A 186 13.00 -18.25 8.44
CA ILE A 186 12.65 -17.68 9.75
C ILE A 186 13.17 -18.61 10.88
N ASP A 187 13.04 -19.92 10.74
CA ASP A 187 13.63 -20.88 11.70
C ASP A 187 15.16 -20.74 11.74
N ASP A 188 15.80 -20.54 10.59
CA ASP A 188 17.24 -20.28 10.51
C ASP A 188 17.65 -18.98 11.21
N LEU A 189 16.86 -17.88 11.05
CA LEU A 189 17.05 -16.64 11.82
C LEU A 189 16.96 -16.90 13.34
N PHE A 190 16.01 -17.74 13.77
CA PHE A 190 15.85 -18.07 15.19
C PHE A 190 16.98 -18.94 15.71
N ALA A 191 17.61 -19.73 14.86
CA ALA A 191 18.76 -20.57 15.24
C ALA A 191 20.10 -19.80 15.25
N CYS A 192 20.25 -18.79 14.36
CA CYS A 192 21.54 -18.16 14.10
C CYS A 192 21.67 -16.71 14.54
N ASP A 193 20.57 -15.93 14.48
CA ASP A 193 20.64 -14.47 14.63
C ASP A 193 19.93 -13.93 15.86
N ILE A 194 18.75 -14.46 16.22
CA ILE A 194 17.93 -13.98 17.35
C ILE A 194 17.06 -15.10 17.92
N GLU A 195 17.10 -15.28 19.22
CA GLU A 195 16.17 -16.19 19.90
C GLU A 195 14.71 -15.77 19.71
N PRO A 196 13.79 -16.69 19.41
CA PRO A 196 12.37 -16.35 19.21
C PRO A 196 11.73 -15.70 20.43
N SER A 197 12.24 -15.95 21.63
CA SER A 197 11.84 -15.29 22.89
C SER A 197 12.15 -13.79 22.94
N ARG A 198 12.98 -13.27 22.05
CA ARG A 198 13.32 -11.85 21.92
C ARG A 198 12.58 -11.17 20.75
N VAL A 199 11.87 -11.92 19.91
CA VAL A 199 11.12 -11.37 18.78
C VAL A 199 9.76 -10.88 19.24
N ALA A 200 9.49 -9.59 19.07
CA ALA A 200 8.22 -8.95 19.39
C ALA A 200 7.18 -9.18 18.29
N ALA A 201 7.59 -9.07 17.03
CA ALA A 201 6.66 -9.12 15.91
C ALA A 201 7.28 -9.69 14.63
N ILE A 202 6.42 -10.24 13.78
CA ILE A 202 6.66 -10.46 12.36
C ILE A 202 5.69 -9.56 11.59
N ILE A 203 6.19 -8.74 10.67
CA ILE A 203 5.39 -7.85 9.83
C ILE A 203 5.47 -8.29 8.37
N PHE A 204 4.32 -8.39 7.70
CA PHE A 204 4.24 -8.73 6.28
C PHE A 204 3.13 -7.95 5.57
N GLU A 205 3.27 -7.75 4.27
CA GLU A 205 2.22 -7.23 3.40
C GLU A 205 1.44 -8.43 2.82
N PRO A 206 0.10 -8.49 2.87
CA PRO A 206 -0.69 -9.53 2.19
C PRO A 206 -0.48 -9.59 0.68
N VAL A 207 -0.18 -8.43 0.07
CA VAL A 207 0.40 -8.31 -1.27
C VAL A 207 1.50 -7.27 -1.20
N GLN A 208 2.75 -7.65 -1.49
CA GLN A 208 3.87 -6.71 -1.47
C GLN A 208 3.69 -5.63 -2.54
N GLY A 209 3.53 -4.37 -2.12
CA GLY A 209 3.34 -3.25 -3.04
C GLY A 209 4.60 -2.89 -3.81
N GLU A 210 5.56 -2.27 -3.13
CA GLU A 210 6.82 -1.82 -3.75
C GLU A 210 7.72 -2.99 -4.18
N GLY A 211 7.51 -4.18 -3.63
CA GLY A 211 8.24 -5.41 -3.97
C GLY A 211 7.93 -5.95 -5.37
N GLY A 212 6.72 -5.68 -5.91
CA GLY A 212 6.33 -6.16 -7.23
C GLY A 212 4.93 -6.77 -7.32
N PHE A 213 4.05 -6.48 -6.39
CA PHE A 213 2.67 -7.01 -6.31
C PHE A 213 2.60 -8.54 -6.16
N TYR A 214 3.51 -9.09 -5.36
CA TYR A 214 3.49 -10.51 -5.02
C TYR A 214 2.51 -10.77 -3.88
N LYS A 215 1.50 -11.61 -4.15
CA LYS A 215 0.49 -12.02 -3.16
C LYS A 215 1.06 -13.10 -2.25
N ALA A 216 0.85 -12.96 -0.94
CA ALA A 216 1.14 -14.02 0.03
C ALA A 216 0.30 -15.26 -0.29
N PRO A 217 0.90 -16.45 -0.45
CA PRO A 217 0.15 -17.70 -0.44
C PRO A 217 -0.54 -17.91 0.91
N GLU A 218 -1.74 -18.48 0.91
CA GLU A 218 -2.49 -18.79 2.14
C GLU A 218 -1.65 -19.67 3.09
N ALA A 219 -1.00 -20.71 2.57
CA ALA A 219 -0.13 -21.59 3.35
C ALA A 219 1.03 -20.85 4.04
N PHE A 220 1.57 -19.80 3.42
CA PHE A 220 2.60 -18.96 4.03
C PHE A 220 2.03 -18.18 5.22
N ALA A 221 0.89 -17.50 5.04
CA ALA A 221 0.28 -16.72 6.10
C ALA A 221 -0.15 -17.60 7.29
N GLN A 222 -0.70 -18.80 7.00
CA GLN A 222 -1.04 -19.78 8.03
C GLN A 222 0.21 -20.31 8.75
N GLY A 223 1.31 -20.55 8.03
CA GLY A 223 2.60 -20.90 8.62
C GLY A 223 3.15 -19.82 9.54
N LEU A 224 3.05 -18.53 9.11
CA LEU A 224 3.42 -17.40 9.96
C LEU A 224 2.55 -17.32 11.21
N ARG A 225 1.23 -17.53 11.10
CA ARG A 225 0.33 -17.50 12.26
C ARG A 225 0.69 -18.60 13.25
N GLN A 226 0.89 -19.83 12.78
CA GLN A 226 1.29 -20.97 13.62
C GLN A 226 2.63 -20.73 14.33
N LEU A 227 3.61 -20.18 13.61
CA LEU A 227 4.93 -19.83 14.17
C LEU A 227 4.80 -18.73 15.23
N CYS A 228 4.01 -17.70 14.96
CA CYS A 228 3.76 -16.61 15.91
C CYS A 228 3.05 -17.13 17.17
N ASP A 229 2.03 -17.98 17.03
CA ASP A 229 1.32 -18.59 18.15
C ASP A 229 2.24 -19.45 19.01
N LYS A 230 3.08 -20.28 18.38
CA LYS A 230 4.03 -21.15 19.05
C LYS A 230 5.02 -20.39 19.95
N HIS A 231 5.46 -19.20 19.50
CA HIS A 231 6.50 -18.45 20.18
C HIS A 231 5.98 -17.19 20.91
N GLY A 232 4.67 -16.90 20.87
CA GLY A 232 4.09 -15.69 21.43
C GLY A 232 4.60 -14.41 20.76
N ILE A 233 4.76 -14.44 19.44
CA ILE A 233 5.17 -13.33 18.58
C ILE A 233 3.93 -12.68 17.98
N MET A 234 3.89 -11.35 17.92
CA MET A 234 2.76 -10.64 17.30
C MET A 234 2.86 -10.67 15.75
N LEU A 235 1.78 -11.07 15.09
CA LEU A 235 1.69 -11.02 13.63
C LEU A 235 1.05 -9.69 13.21
N ILE A 236 1.79 -8.88 12.44
CA ILE A 236 1.32 -7.59 11.90
C ILE A 236 1.06 -7.76 10.40
N ALA A 237 -0.19 -7.54 9.98
CA ALA A 237 -0.55 -7.44 8.57
C ALA A 237 -0.53 -5.97 8.14
N ASP A 238 0.35 -5.64 7.19
CA ASP A 238 0.43 -4.29 6.62
C ASP A 238 -0.54 -4.16 5.44
N GLU A 239 -1.73 -3.65 5.71
CA GLU A 239 -2.81 -3.44 4.75
C GLU A 239 -2.83 -2.00 4.17
N ILE A 240 -1.76 -1.25 4.36
CA ILE A 240 -1.70 0.16 3.92
C ILE A 240 -2.00 0.32 2.44
N GLN A 241 -1.53 -0.58 1.60
CA GLN A 241 -1.77 -0.52 0.15
C GLN A 241 -2.88 -1.45 -0.33
N THR A 242 -3.14 -2.55 0.38
CA THR A 242 -4.03 -3.63 -0.02
C THR A 242 -5.48 -3.45 0.44
N GLY A 243 -5.69 -2.66 1.49
CA GLY A 243 -7.00 -2.45 2.09
C GLY A 243 -7.95 -1.57 1.28
N PHE A 244 -9.16 -1.44 1.82
CA PHE A 244 -10.24 -0.57 1.30
C PHE A 244 -10.63 -0.90 -0.13
N ALA A 245 -11.03 -2.14 -0.34
CA ALA A 245 -11.54 -2.73 -1.59
C ALA A 245 -10.48 -2.90 -2.72
N ARG A 246 -9.26 -2.39 -2.57
CA ARG A 246 -8.24 -2.42 -3.63
C ARG A 246 -8.02 -3.81 -4.23
N THR A 247 -8.03 -4.85 -3.40
CA THR A 247 -7.78 -6.24 -3.81
C THR A 247 -9.06 -7.05 -4.09
N GLY A 248 -10.23 -6.42 -4.09
CA GLY A 248 -11.52 -7.11 -4.28
C GLY A 248 -12.14 -7.65 -2.99
N LYS A 249 -11.51 -7.38 -1.85
CA LYS A 249 -12.01 -7.57 -0.49
C LYS A 249 -11.81 -6.28 0.29
N MET A 250 -12.49 -6.10 1.43
CA MET A 250 -12.23 -4.94 2.30
C MET A 250 -10.74 -4.93 2.70
N PHE A 251 -10.21 -6.08 3.09
CA PHE A 251 -8.80 -6.30 3.40
C PHE A 251 -8.26 -7.55 2.73
N ALA A 252 -7.04 -7.52 2.20
CA ALA A 252 -6.44 -8.67 1.54
C ALA A 252 -6.17 -9.85 2.49
N THR A 253 -6.02 -9.60 3.78
CA THR A 253 -5.90 -10.62 4.83
C THR A 253 -7.09 -11.61 4.82
N GLU A 254 -8.27 -11.20 4.34
CA GLU A 254 -9.43 -12.09 4.19
C GLU A 254 -9.19 -13.28 3.23
N TYR A 255 -8.22 -13.16 2.30
CA TYR A 255 -7.82 -14.27 1.42
C TYR A 255 -6.90 -15.31 2.10
N LEU A 256 -6.42 -15.02 3.30
CA LEU A 256 -5.32 -15.76 3.91
C LEU A 256 -5.78 -16.68 5.03
N GLY A 257 -7.07 -16.61 5.44
CA GLY A 257 -7.64 -17.47 6.47
C GLY A 257 -6.97 -17.32 7.84
N ILE A 258 -6.45 -16.15 8.17
CA ILE A 258 -5.81 -15.82 9.46
C ILE A 258 -6.44 -14.60 10.11
N GLU A 259 -6.32 -14.51 11.43
CA GLU A 259 -6.53 -13.30 12.21
C GLU A 259 -5.16 -12.75 12.66
N PRO A 260 -4.71 -11.59 12.14
CA PRO A 260 -3.50 -10.95 12.64
C PRO A 260 -3.72 -10.35 14.03
N ASP A 261 -2.64 -10.17 14.80
CA ASP A 261 -2.73 -9.51 16.10
C ASP A 261 -2.90 -7.99 15.93
N LEU A 262 -2.28 -7.44 14.88
CA LEU A 262 -2.31 -6.01 14.52
C LEU A 262 -2.42 -5.86 13.00
N MET A 263 -3.15 -4.85 12.55
CA MET A 263 -3.25 -4.43 11.13
C MET A 263 -2.93 -2.95 11.02
N THR A 264 -2.12 -2.58 10.03
CA THR A 264 -1.87 -1.17 9.70
C THR A 264 -2.66 -0.76 8.46
N MET A 265 -3.25 0.43 8.50
CA MET A 265 -4.16 0.96 7.48
C MET A 265 -3.81 2.41 7.15
N ALA A 266 -3.86 2.78 5.87
CA ALA A 266 -3.71 4.16 5.38
C ALA A 266 -4.23 4.28 3.94
N LYS A 267 -3.64 5.15 3.11
CA LYS A 267 -3.92 5.30 1.67
C LYS A 267 -5.41 5.38 1.35
N GLY A 268 -6.02 4.25 0.94
CA GLY A 268 -7.43 4.18 0.54
C GLY A 268 -8.45 4.49 1.63
N ILE A 269 -8.03 4.61 2.89
CA ILE A 269 -8.92 4.79 4.04
C ILE A 269 -9.80 6.05 3.97
N ALA A 270 -9.32 7.17 3.36
CA ALA A 270 -9.99 8.46 3.41
C ALA A 270 -9.98 9.24 2.08
N GLY A 271 -9.87 8.55 0.92
CA GLY A 271 -10.05 9.14 -0.40
C GLY A 271 -9.13 10.33 -0.72
N GLY A 272 -7.92 10.35 -0.14
CA GLY A 272 -6.90 11.39 -0.34
C GLY A 272 -6.62 12.27 0.88
N PHE A 273 -7.43 12.21 1.95
CA PHE A 273 -7.17 12.94 3.19
C PHE A 273 -6.19 12.16 4.08
N PRO A 274 -5.17 12.85 4.66
CA PRO A 274 -4.16 12.20 5.50
C PRO A 274 -4.75 11.65 6.80
N ILE A 275 -4.82 10.33 6.89
CA ILE A 275 -5.15 9.58 8.10
C ILE A 275 -4.61 8.15 7.95
N SER A 276 -4.23 7.54 9.05
CA SER A 276 -3.89 6.12 9.13
C SER A 276 -4.40 5.54 10.45
N ALA A 277 -4.45 4.21 10.53
CA ALA A 277 -4.89 3.52 11.72
C ALA A 277 -4.05 2.28 11.99
N VAL A 278 -4.01 1.89 13.27
CA VAL A 278 -3.68 0.52 13.68
C VAL A 278 -4.93 -0.04 14.34
N VAL A 279 -5.38 -1.20 13.85
CA VAL A 279 -6.46 -1.99 14.46
C VAL A 279 -5.87 -3.31 14.92
N GLY A 280 -6.17 -3.72 16.14
CA GLY A 280 -5.64 -4.95 16.67
C GLY A 280 -6.47 -5.53 17.81
N LYS A 281 -6.09 -6.73 18.27
CA LYS A 281 -6.72 -7.39 19.42
C LYS A 281 -6.69 -6.47 20.64
N ALA A 282 -7.80 -6.37 21.33
CA ALA A 282 -8.00 -5.35 22.36
C ALA A 282 -6.99 -5.44 23.52
N ASP A 283 -6.61 -6.64 23.95
CA ASP A 283 -5.61 -6.89 24.98
C ASP A 283 -4.20 -6.50 24.52
N VAL A 284 -3.89 -6.73 23.24
CA VAL A 284 -2.62 -6.30 22.63
C VAL A 284 -2.57 -4.78 22.54
N MET A 285 -3.63 -4.13 22.04
CA MET A 285 -3.70 -2.68 21.90
C MET A 285 -3.63 -1.93 23.23
N ASP A 286 -4.20 -2.50 24.30
CA ASP A 286 -4.19 -1.91 25.65
C ASP A 286 -2.88 -2.10 26.41
N SER A 287 -1.87 -2.73 25.84
CA SER A 287 -0.56 -2.94 26.48
C SER A 287 0.29 -1.66 26.59
N ALA A 288 0.01 -0.66 25.76
CA ALA A 288 0.68 0.63 25.84
C ALA A 288 0.08 1.48 26.98
N LEU A 289 0.94 2.15 27.75
CA LEU A 289 0.49 3.04 28.84
C LEU A 289 -0.33 4.21 28.27
N PRO A 290 -1.33 4.72 29.00
CA PRO A 290 -2.07 5.92 28.63
C PRO A 290 -1.14 7.08 28.28
N GLY A 291 -1.37 7.71 27.11
CA GLY A 291 -0.51 8.78 26.57
C GLY A 291 0.75 8.29 25.85
N GLY A 292 1.01 6.99 25.81
CA GLY A 292 2.15 6.42 25.08
C GLY A 292 2.00 6.36 23.56
N LEU A 293 0.78 6.45 23.06
CA LEU A 293 0.42 6.44 21.63
C LEU A 293 -0.33 7.71 21.25
N GLY A 294 -0.24 8.12 19.99
CA GLY A 294 -0.97 9.29 19.46
C GLY A 294 -0.08 10.27 18.72
N GLY A 295 -0.60 11.46 18.52
CA GLY A 295 0.06 12.60 17.84
C GLY A 295 -0.89 13.77 17.72
N THR A 296 -0.38 14.99 17.61
CA THR A 296 -1.19 16.21 17.55
C THR A 296 -2.25 16.16 16.45
N TYR A 297 -1.90 15.64 15.27
CA TYR A 297 -2.80 15.51 14.11
C TYR A 297 -3.41 14.11 13.95
N ALA A 298 -3.11 13.21 14.86
CA ALA A 298 -3.60 11.84 14.82
C ALA A 298 -5.14 11.78 14.83
N GLY A 299 -5.73 11.11 13.84
CA GLY A 299 -7.17 11.04 13.68
C GLY A 299 -7.81 12.39 13.35
N SER A 300 -7.20 13.18 12.45
CA SER A 300 -7.77 14.46 12.00
C SER A 300 -9.28 14.39 11.74
N PRO A 301 -10.08 15.38 12.20
CA PRO A 301 -11.54 15.41 11.95
C PRO A 301 -11.90 15.27 10.48
N LEU A 302 -11.13 15.92 9.60
CA LEU A 302 -11.33 15.84 8.15
C LEU A 302 -11.06 14.43 7.61
N GLY A 303 -10.00 13.78 8.10
CA GLY A 303 -9.70 12.40 7.77
C GLY A 303 -10.76 11.42 8.28
N CYS A 304 -11.30 11.65 9.49
CA CYS A 304 -12.33 10.79 10.08
C CYS A 304 -13.64 10.86 9.28
N VAL A 305 -14.16 12.04 8.97
CA VAL A 305 -15.40 12.16 8.19
C VAL A 305 -15.22 11.67 6.75
N ALA A 306 -14.04 11.91 6.16
CA ALA A 306 -13.71 11.38 4.84
C ALA A 306 -13.67 9.85 4.86
N GLY A 307 -13.05 9.23 5.88
CA GLY A 307 -12.99 7.78 6.04
C GLY A 307 -14.37 7.14 6.22
N LEU A 308 -15.24 7.74 7.01
CA LEU A 308 -16.63 7.29 7.15
C LEU A 308 -17.40 7.30 5.82
N GLU A 309 -17.21 8.34 5.00
CA GLU A 309 -17.82 8.38 3.66
C GLU A 309 -17.19 7.37 2.69
N VAL A 310 -15.87 7.16 2.76
CA VAL A 310 -15.20 6.10 1.95
C VAL A 310 -15.80 4.74 2.25
N LEU A 311 -15.98 4.38 3.51
CA LEU A 311 -16.57 3.08 3.90
C LEU A 311 -17.98 2.90 3.34
N LYS A 312 -18.84 3.94 3.42
CA LYS A 312 -20.18 3.93 2.82
C LYS A 312 -20.12 3.77 1.30
N ILE A 313 -19.23 4.48 0.61
CA ILE A 313 -19.08 4.39 -0.84
C ILE A 313 -18.63 2.97 -1.24
N ILE A 314 -17.69 2.37 -0.52
CA ILE A 314 -17.22 1.00 -0.78
C ILE A 314 -18.41 0.03 -0.73
N GLU A 315 -19.26 0.13 0.28
CA GLU A 315 -20.42 -0.74 0.48
C GLU A 315 -21.51 -0.46 -0.57
N GLU A 316 -21.98 0.79 -0.67
CA GLU A 316 -23.11 1.17 -1.50
C GLU A 316 -22.86 1.04 -3.00
N GLU A 317 -21.61 1.23 -3.45
CA GLU A 317 -21.20 1.11 -4.85
C GLU A 317 -20.56 -0.24 -5.19
N ASP A 318 -20.48 -1.16 -4.22
CA ASP A 318 -19.85 -2.49 -4.36
C ASP A 318 -18.43 -2.42 -4.97
N LEU A 319 -17.58 -1.57 -4.37
CA LEU A 319 -16.23 -1.36 -4.92
C LEU A 319 -15.37 -2.63 -4.86
N CYS A 320 -15.68 -3.58 -4.00
CA CYS A 320 -15.01 -4.88 -3.99
C CYS A 320 -15.28 -5.66 -5.29
N ALA A 321 -16.54 -5.75 -5.73
CA ALA A 321 -16.88 -6.39 -6.99
C ALA A 321 -16.33 -5.62 -8.20
N LYS A 322 -16.39 -4.27 -8.16
CA LYS A 322 -15.76 -3.44 -9.22
C LYS A 322 -14.27 -3.71 -9.36
N ALA A 323 -13.54 -3.82 -8.22
CA ALA A 323 -12.11 -4.14 -8.23
C ALA A 323 -11.83 -5.51 -8.87
N MET A 324 -12.66 -6.51 -8.59
CA MET A 324 -12.54 -7.82 -9.23
C MET A 324 -12.76 -7.72 -10.74
N GLY A 325 -13.82 -7.05 -11.20
CA GLY A 325 -14.10 -6.87 -12.63
C GLY A 325 -12.98 -6.12 -13.38
N ILE A 326 -12.40 -5.08 -12.76
CA ILE A 326 -11.21 -4.38 -13.30
C ILE A 326 -10.05 -5.36 -13.47
N GLY A 327 -9.76 -6.17 -12.45
CA GLY A 327 -8.70 -7.16 -12.48
C GLY A 327 -8.89 -8.21 -13.57
N GLU A 328 -10.11 -8.71 -13.75
CA GLU A 328 -10.47 -9.68 -14.80
C GLU A 328 -10.23 -9.12 -16.20
N VAL A 329 -10.68 -7.89 -16.48
CA VAL A 329 -10.48 -7.22 -17.78
C VAL A 329 -8.99 -7.04 -18.06
N VAL A 330 -8.22 -6.51 -17.10
CA VAL A 330 -6.78 -6.29 -17.27
C VAL A 330 -6.04 -7.61 -17.46
N ASN A 331 -6.33 -8.63 -16.63
CA ASN A 331 -5.71 -9.94 -16.75
C ASN A 331 -5.95 -10.58 -18.13
N ALA A 332 -7.18 -10.57 -18.62
CA ALA A 332 -7.52 -11.15 -19.92
C ALA A 332 -6.77 -10.45 -21.07
N ARG A 333 -6.71 -9.11 -21.04
CA ARG A 333 -6.04 -8.31 -22.08
C ARG A 333 -4.52 -8.51 -22.05
N MET A 334 -3.91 -8.45 -20.85
CA MET A 334 -2.46 -8.60 -20.72
C MET A 334 -2.00 -10.03 -21.01
N THR A 335 -2.79 -11.07 -20.65
CA THR A 335 -2.50 -12.45 -21.03
C THR A 335 -2.55 -12.66 -22.55
N LYS A 336 -3.46 -11.99 -23.23
CA LYS A 336 -3.49 -12.00 -24.71
C LYS A 336 -2.27 -11.31 -25.30
N LEU A 337 -1.89 -10.15 -24.75
CA LEU A 337 -0.71 -9.40 -25.20
C LEU A 337 0.59 -10.18 -24.97
N GLN A 338 0.72 -10.91 -23.88
CA GLN A 338 1.87 -11.75 -23.52
C GLN A 338 2.18 -12.78 -24.62
N GLN A 339 1.16 -13.30 -25.34
CA GLN A 339 1.37 -14.24 -26.45
C GLN A 339 2.14 -13.62 -27.61
N SER A 340 2.08 -12.30 -27.77
CA SER A 340 2.76 -11.55 -28.84
C SER A 340 4.01 -10.82 -28.34
N VAL A 341 4.19 -10.69 -27.02
CA VAL A 341 5.30 -9.98 -26.36
C VAL A 341 5.95 -10.89 -25.34
N PRO A 342 6.90 -11.77 -25.73
CA PRO A 342 7.54 -12.71 -24.83
C PRO A 342 8.31 -12.05 -23.64
N ALA A 343 8.64 -10.77 -23.76
CA ALA A 343 9.23 -9.98 -22.69
C ALA A 343 8.31 -9.75 -21.47
N ILE A 344 7.00 -9.98 -21.61
CA ILE A 344 6.07 -10.03 -20.47
C ILE A 344 6.27 -11.39 -19.77
N GLY A 345 7.09 -11.42 -18.73
CA GLY A 345 7.42 -12.65 -18.01
C GLY A 345 6.27 -13.11 -17.12
N GLU A 346 5.67 -12.21 -16.32
CA GLU A 346 4.56 -12.54 -15.44
C GLU A 346 3.51 -11.41 -15.36
N ILE A 347 2.24 -11.80 -15.28
CA ILE A 347 1.11 -10.92 -15.03
C ILE A 347 0.50 -11.33 -13.70
N ARG A 348 0.35 -10.40 -12.78
CA ARG A 348 -0.23 -10.63 -11.45
C ARG A 348 -1.46 -9.75 -11.26
N THR A 349 -2.52 -10.34 -10.76
CA THR A 349 -3.77 -9.61 -10.46
C THR A 349 -4.32 -10.07 -9.11
N THR A 350 -4.65 -9.11 -8.25
CA THR A 350 -5.43 -9.34 -7.03
C THR A 350 -6.44 -8.20 -6.95
N GLY A 351 -7.66 -8.44 -7.45
CA GLY A 351 -8.60 -7.36 -7.70
C GLY A 351 -7.99 -6.30 -8.62
N ALA A 352 -8.10 -5.04 -8.26
CA ALA A 352 -7.52 -3.90 -9.00
C ALA A 352 -6.08 -3.54 -8.56
N MET A 353 -5.37 -4.47 -7.96
CA MET A 353 -3.94 -4.38 -7.69
C MET A 353 -3.21 -5.29 -8.68
N MET A 354 -2.71 -4.71 -9.79
CA MET A 354 -2.27 -5.48 -10.96
C MET A 354 -0.85 -5.07 -11.38
N ALA A 355 -0.07 -6.05 -11.85
CA ALA A 355 1.30 -5.84 -12.28
C ALA A 355 1.65 -6.61 -13.55
N ILE A 356 2.55 -6.01 -14.34
CA ILE A 356 3.18 -6.61 -15.51
C ILE A 356 4.68 -6.60 -15.24
N GLU A 357 5.29 -7.76 -15.17
CA GLU A 357 6.74 -7.90 -14.97
C GLU A 357 7.43 -8.20 -16.29
N PHE A 358 8.45 -7.41 -16.62
CA PHE A 358 9.24 -7.59 -17.82
C PHE A 358 10.56 -8.29 -17.52
N THR A 359 10.78 -9.40 -18.21
CA THR A 359 12.00 -10.19 -18.15
C THR A 359 12.45 -10.62 -19.55
N ASP A 360 13.73 -10.76 -19.72
CA ASP A 360 14.29 -11.36 -20.93
C ASP A 360 13.79 -12.82 -21.06
N PRO A 361 13.18 -13.20 -22.18
CA PRO A 361 12.56 -14.51 -22.33
C PRO A 361 13.58 -15.69 -22.40
N GLU A 362 14.84 -15.42 -22.70
CA GLU A 362 15.87 -16.47 -22.80
C GLU A 362 16.65 -16.61 -21.47
N THR A 363 16.93 -15.49 -20.80
CA THR A 363 17.81 -15.47 -19.62
C THR A 363 17.05 -15.29 -18.30
N GLY A 364 15.80 -14.79 -18.34
CA GLY A 364 15.01 -14.41 -17.16
C GLY A 364 15.48 -13.12 -16.49
N GLU A 365 16.46 -12.41 -17.07
CA GLU A 365 16.97 -11.16 -16.50
C GLU A 365 15.95 -10.02 -16.57
N PRO A 366 15.90 -9.13 -15.56
CA PRO A 366 14.91 -8.06 -15.48
C PRO A 366 15.14 -6.96 -16.53
N LEU A 367 14.09 -6.60 -17.27
CA LEU A 367 14.13 -5.57 -18.33
C LEU A 367 13.77 -4.18 -17.81
N GLN A 368 14.64 -3.56 -17.03
CA GLN A 368 14.43 -2.23 -16.44
C GLN A 368 14.25 -1.13 -17.50
N GLU A 369 15.08 -1.12 -18.53
CA GLU A 369 15.06 -0.07 -19.57
C GLU A 369 13.77 -0.13 -20.38
N MET A 370 13.25 -1.33 -20.68
CA MET A 370 11.92 -1.50 -21.28
C MET A 370 10.83 -0.92 -20.40
N THR A 371 10.86 -1.20 -19.09
CA THR A 371 9.90 -0.66 -18.12
C THR A 371 9.91 0.87 -18.10
N LYS A 372 11.10 1.49 -18.08
CA LYS A 372 11.25 2.96 -18.13
C LYS A 372 10.71 3.53 -19.44
N ALA A 373 11.02 2.89 -20.57
CA ALA A 373 10.56 3.33 -21.87
C ALA A 373 9.03 3.30 -21.98
N VAL A 374 8.40 2.23 -21.49
CA VAL A 374 6.92 2.13 -21.45
C VAL A 374 6.32 3.26 -20.60
N ILE A 375 6.87 3.54 -19.41
CA ILE A 375 6.37 4.60 -18.52
C ILE A 375 6.52 5.99 -19.15
N SER A 376 7.66 6.28 -19.79
CA SER A 376 7.87 7.56 -20.47
C SER A 376 6.90 7.77 -21.62
N LYS A 377 6.77 6.75 -22.51
CA LYS A 377 5.81 6.81 -23.61
C LYS A 377 4.35 6.87 -23.14
N ALA A 378 4.01 6.24 -22.02
CA ALA A 378 2.67 6.30 -21.45
C ALA A 378 2.30 7.75 -21.08
N GLN A 379 3.20 8.48 -20.43
CA GLN A 379 2.99 9.90 -20.12
C GLN A 379 2.78 10.73 -21.39
N GLU A 380 3.60 10.54 -22.41
CA GLU A 380 3.50 11.26 -23.69
C GLU A 380 2.15 10.98 -24.41
N ASN A 381 1.54 9.83 -24.11
CA ASN A 381 0.24 9.41 -24.67
C ASN A 381 -0.95 9.64 -23.73
N GLY A 382 -0.77 10.44 -22.66
CA GLY A 382 -1.84 10.80 -21.73
C GLY A 382 -2.26 9.66 -20.81
N LEU A 383 -1.32 8.80 -20.38
CA LEU A 383 -1.54 7.72 -19.43
C LEU A 383 -0.50 7.79 -18.30
N ILE A 384 -0.94 7.84 -17.04
CA ILE A 384 -0.08 7.83 -15.86
C ILE A 384 0.10 6.40 -15.37
N LEU A 385 1.35 5.93 -15.32
CA LEU A 385 1.76 4.62 -14.84
C LEU A 385 2.84 4.73 -13.77
N LEU A 386 3.02 3.69 -12.98
CA LEU A 386 4.09 3.59 -11.99
C LEU A 386 4.89 2.30 -12.17
N SER A 387 6.19 2.34 -11.88
CA SER A 387 6.99 1.13 -11.70
C SER A 387 7.07 0.71 -10.23
N CYS A 388 7.39 -0.57 -10.02
CA CYS A 388 7.80 -1.14 -8.74
C CYS A 388 8.73 -2.33 -8.98
N GLY A 389 8.85 -3.19 -7.97
CA GLY A 389 9.79 -4.32 -7.99
C GLY A 389 11.18 -3.94 -7.48
N VAL A 390 11.84 -4.90 -6.84
CA VAL A 390 13.21 -4.70 -6.32
C VAL A 390 14.16 -4.33 -7.47
N LYS A 391 13.93 -4.89 -8.65
CA LYS A 391 14.72 -4.67 -9.87
C LYS A 391 14.14 -3.57 -10.79
N ALA A 392 13.07 -2.87 -10.38
CA ALA A 392 12.41 -1.82 -11.15
C ALA A 392 11.95 -2.24 -12.58
N ASN A 393 11.59 -3.50 -12.76
CA ASN A 393 11.15 -4.11 -14.03
C ASN A 393 9.65 -4.45 -14.04
N VAL A 394 8.88 -3.90 -13.11
CA VAL A 394 7.45 -4.15 -12.95
C VAL A 394 6.67 -2.86 -13.18
N ILE A 395 5.70 -2.87 -14.08
CA ILE A 395 4.67 -1.84 -14.17
C ILE A 395 3.51 -2.24 -13.26
N ARG A 396 3.06 -1.31 -12.43
CA ARG A 396 1.87 -1.48 -11.58
C ARG A 396 0.71 -0.66 -12.10
N LEU A 397 -0.47 -1.27 -12.10
CA LEU A 397 -1.73 -0.66 -12.50
C LEU A 397 -2.63 -0.60 -11.27
N LEU A 398 -3.02 0.62 -10.91
CA LEU A 398 -3.82 0.95 -9.73
C LEU A 398 -4.91 1.97 -10.07
N PRO A 399 -5.75 1.73 -11.10
CA PRO A 399 -6.80 2.70 -11.42
C PRO A 399 -7.72 2.92 -10.22
N PRO A 400 -8.42 4.08 -10.11
CA PRO A 400 -9.54 4.21 -9.21
C PRO A 400 -10.56 3.10 -9.43
N LEU A 401 -11.20 2.61 -8.35
CA LEU A 401 -12.18 1.51 -8.45
C LEU A 401 -13.51 1.97 -9.07
N THR A 402 -13.68 3.27 -9.15
CA THR A 402 -14.83 3.95 -9.78
C THR A 402 -14.59 4.29 -11.24
N ILE A 403 -13.48 3.81 -11.84
CA ILE A 403 -13.18 4.05 -13.26
C ILE A 403 -14.27 3.47 -14.16
N GLU A 404 -14.73 4.24 -15.13
CA GLU A 404 -15.68 3.78 -16.13
C GLU A 404 -15.04 2.76 -17.08
N SER A 405 -15.81 1.78 -17.55
CA SER A 405 -15.32 0.71 -18.43
C SER A 405 -14.69 1.24 -19.73
N GLU A 406 -15.26 2.29 -20.29
CA GLU A 406 -14.75 2.95 -21.50
C GLU A 406 -13.38 3.57 -21.25
N VAL A 407 -13.19 4.23 -20.11
CA VAL A 407 -11.92 4.87 -19.72
C VAL A 407 -10.86 3.82 -19.42
N LEU A 408 -11.24 2.74 -18.71
CA LEU A 408 -10.35 1.61 -18.48
C LEU A 408 -9.85 1.03 -19.80
N ASN A 409 -10.76 0.77 -20.73
CA ASN A 409 -10.40 0.22 -22.03
C ASN A 409 -9.54 1.18 -22.86
N GLU A 410 -9.84 2.49 -22.87
CA GLU A 410 -9.00 3.50 -23.54
C GLU A 410 -7.57 3.47 -22.98
N GLY A 411 -7.42 3.43 -21.66
CA GLY A 411 -6.11 3.35 -21.00
C GLY A 411 -5.35 2.08 -21.36
N LEU A 412 -6.07 0.94 -21.45
CA LEU A 412 -5.47 -0.34 -21.83
C LEU A 412 -5.09 -0.39 -23.32
N ASP A 413 -5.90 0.21 -24.22
CA ASP A 413 -5.56 0.34 -25.64
C ASP A 413 -4.24 1.10 -25.84
N LYS A 414 -4.08 2.21 -25.09
CA LYS A 414 -2.82 2.97 -25.08
C LYS A 414 -1.66 2.13 -24.57
N LEU A 415 -1.85 1.43 -23.43
CA LEU A 415 -0.82 0.60 -22.81
C LEU A 415 -0.36 -0.53 -23.73
N GLU A 416 -1.30 -1.28 -24.34
CA GLU A 416 -0.99 -2.36 -25.28
C GLU A 416 -0.18 -1.86 -26.47
N LYS A 417 -0.62 -0.76 -27.09
CA LYS A 417 0.09 -0.14 -28.20
C LYS A 417 1.52 0.25 -27.81
N ILE A 418 1.69 0.88 -26.66
CA ILE A 418 3.00 1.32 -26.17
C ILE A 418 3.91 0.13 -25.90
N ILE A 419 3.41 -0.94 -25.28
CA ILE A 419 4.20 -2.14 -25.04
C ILE A 419 4.67 -2.77 -26.34
N LEU A 420 3.77 -2.88 -27.36
CA LEU A 420 4.12 -3.39 -28.69
C LEU A 420 5.16 -2.53 -29.42
N GLU A 421 5.16 -1.22 -29.20
CA GLU A 421 6.14 -0.30 -29.80
C GLU A 421 7.52 -0.33 -29.13
N VAL A 422 7.58 -0.77 -27.86
CA VAL A 422 8.82 -0.77 -27.05
C VAL A 422 9.48 -2.14 -27.07
N ALA A 423 8.68 -3.22 -27.20
CA ALA A 423 9.18 -4.61 -27.26
C ALA A 423 9.84 -4.92 -28.59
#